data_6b08e399c6b262b3922d8c14914d6a8f
#
_entry.id   6b08e399c6b262b3922d8c14914d6a8f
#
_cell.length_a   1.000
_cell.length_b   1.000
_cell.length_c   1.000
_cell.angle_alpha   90.00
_cell.angle_beta   90.00
_cell.angle_gamma   90.00
#
_symmetry.space_group_name_H-M   'P 1'
#
loop_
_entity.id
_entity.type
_entity.pdbx_description
1 polymer ?
#
loop_
_entity_poly.entity_id
_entity_poly.type
_entity_poly.pdbx_seq_one_letter_code
_entity_poly.pdbx_strand_id
1 'polypeptide(L)'
;GNLLKNYLMNVLGVNYRFNNSLQIIAEHLFNGIGDSDNLDASNVRYKNGVSTSLNDHLSGVSLSYEFNPLLVGQYDARLAWDDSSHQHNFSFVQSITDNVDFIAGGQINIGDRPNGTNWQNPNIQSEFGRLSDTFYLELKCYF
;
A
#
# COMPACT_ATOMS: atom_id res chain seq x y z
N GLY A 1 17.49 22.94 18.16
CA GLY A 1 17.17 22.49 16.83
C GLY A 1 17.77 21.11 16.61
N ASN A 2 16.94 20.05 16.61
CA ASN A 2 17.41 18.74 16.22
C ASN A 2 17.57 18.76 14.69
N LEU A 3 18.81 18.95 14.26
CA LEU A 3 19.20 18.70 12.89
C LEU A 3 18.86 17.23 12.60
N LEU A 4 18.16 16.99 11.48
CA LEU A 4 17.87 15.66 10.98
C LEU A 4 19.18 14.86 10.98
N LYS A 5 19.23 13.78 11.73
CA LYS A 5 20.34 12.83 11.64
C LYS A 5 20.39 12.32 10.20
N ASN A 6 21.57 12.07 9.68
CA ASN A 6 21.70 11.39 8.39
C ASN A 6 20.92 10.09 8.47
N TYR A 7 20.06 9.82 7.50
CA TYR A 7 19.27 8.60 7.39
C TYR A 7 19.55 7.90 6.08
N LEU A 8 19.37 6.60 6.10
CA LEU A 8 19.43 5.75 4.92
C LEU A 8 18.02 5.30 4.56
N MET A 9 17.67 5.46 3.30
CA MET A 9 16.47 4.85 2.72
C MET A 9 16.90 4.02 1.53
N ASN A 10 16.44 2.78 1.44
CA ASN A 10 16.71 1.95 0.28
C ASN A 10 15.49 1.10 -0.09
N VAL A 11 15.41 0.75 -1.37
CA VAL A 11 14.41 -0.17 -1.90
C VAL A 11 15.14 -1.28 -2.62
N LEU A 12 14.78 -2.51 -2.29
CA LEU A 12 15.22 -3.70 -3.00
C LEU A 12 14.00 -4.39 -3.62
N GLY A 13 14.06 -4.68 -4.90
CA GLY A 13 12.92 -5.28 -5.59
C GLY A 13 13.33 -6.33 -6.61
N VAL A 14 12.41 -7.24 -6.89
CA VAL A 14 12.51 -8.25 -7.94
C VAL A 14 11.21 -8.25 -8.75
N ASN A 15 11.34 -8.38 -10.06
CA ASN A 15 10.23 -8.53 -10.99
C ASN A 15 10.48 -9.76 -11.86
N TYR A 16 9.46 -10.61 -11.96
CA TYR A 16 9.52 -11.79 -12.80
C TYR A 16 8.19 -12.01 -13.52
N ARG A 17 8.26 -12.28 -14.82
CA ARG A 17 7.12 -12.65 -15.65
C ARG A 17 7.24 -14.08 -16.12
N PHE A 18 6.26 -14.90 -15.81
CA PHE A 18 6.15 -16.28 -16.23
C PHE A 18 5.57 -16.38 -17.65
N ASN A 19 5.82 -17.52 -18.31
CA ASN A 19 5.30 -17.77 -19.66
C ASN A 19 3.78 -17.88 -19.71
N ASN A 20 3.11 -18.11 -18.58
CA ASN A 20 1.65 -18.22 -18.46
C ASN A 20 0.96 -16.88 -18.16
N SER A 21 1.56 -15.77 -18.50
CA SER A 21 1.06 -14.41 -18.27
C SER A 21 1.01 -13.97 -16.80
N LEU A 22 1.47 -14.78 -15.84
CA LEU A 22 1.63 -14.35 -14.45
C LEU A 22 2.87 -13.45 -14.33
N GLN A 23 2.68 -12.29 -13.73
CA GLN A 23 3.78 -11.42 -13.33
C GLN A 23 3.78 -11.26 -11.81
N ILE A 24 4.95 -11.32 -11.21
CA ILE A 24 5.17 -11.11 -9.79
C ILE A 24 6.20 -10.00 -9.64
N ILE A 25 5.87 -9.01 -8.81
CA ILE A 25 6.79 -7.97 -8.36
C ILE A 25 6.82 -8.07 -6.84
N ALA A 26 8.01 -8.13 -6.26
CA ALA A 26 8.20 -8.07 -4.82
C ALA A 26 9.23 -6.99 -4.48
N GLU A 27 8.92 -6.17 -3.49
CA GLU A 27 9.76 -5.05 -3.07
C GLU A 27 9.85 -4.97 -1.55
N HIS A 28 11.01 -4.55 -1.06
CA HIS A 28 11.23 -4.24 0.34
C HIS A 28 11.83 -2.85 0.45
N LEU A 29 11.17 -1.99 1.21
CA LEU A 29 11.63 -0.66 1.57
C LEU A 29 12.18 -0.69 2.99
N PHE A 30 13.43 -0.22 3.15
CA PHE A 30 13.96 0.22 4.43
C PHE A 30 13.90 1.74 4.50
N ASN A 31 13.23 2.25 5.54
CA ASN A 31 13.03 3.69 5.77
C ASN A 31 13.69 4.11 7.09
N GLY A 32 14.97 4.45 7.03
CA GLY A 32 15.72 4.86 8.22
C GLY A 32 15.31 6.19 8.85
N ILE A 33 14.27 6.87 8.31
CA ILE A 33 13.62 8.02 8.94
C ILE A 33 12.57 7.56 9.96
N GLY A 34 12.04 6.35 9.83
CA GLY A 34 11.10 5.76 10.77
C GLY A 34 11.67 5.75 12.19
N ASP A 35 10.84 5.46 13.12
CA ASP A 35 11.20 5.28 14.54
C ASP A 35 10.18 4.32 15.14
N SER A 36 10.30 3.05 14.76
CA SER A 36 9.38 2.00 15.19
C SER A 36 9.40 1.80 16.70
N ASP A 37 10.51 2.13 17.35
CA ASP A 37 10.66 2.05 18.80
C ASP A 37 9.98 3.23 19.53
N ASN A 38 9.63 4.31 18.81
CA ASN A 38 9.00 5.50 19.36
C ASN A 38 7.85 5.99 18.49
N LEU A 39 6.68 5.41 18.70
CA LEU A 39 5.46 5.71 17.94
C LEU A 39 5.07 7.20 17.97
N ASP A 40 5.30 7.90 19.09
CA ASP A 40 5.00 9.33 19.20
C ASP A 40 5.91 10.16 18.30
N ALA A 41 7.20 9.83 18.25
CA ALA A 41 8.15 10.50 17.36
C ALA A 41 7.86 10.20 15.89
N SER A 42 7.51 8.97 15.56
CA SER A 42 7.06 8.56 14.22
C SER A 42 5.82 9.32 13.77
N ASN A 43 4.82 9.44 14.64
CA ASN A 43 3.61 10.22 14.38
C ASN A 43 3.93 11.71 14.10
N VAL A 44 4.82 12.32 14.88
CA VAL A 44 5.23 13.71 14.66
C VAL A 44 5.93 13.88 13.32
N ARG A 45 6.86 12.98 12.96
CA ARG A 45 7.57 13.01 11.68
C ARG A 45 6.63 12.81 10.50
N TYR A 46 5.73 11.86 10.60
CA TYR A 46 4.73 11.59 9.59
C TYR A 46 3.78 12.79 9.37
N LYS A 47 3.21 13.33 10.45
CA LYS A 47 2.30 14.49 10.40
C LYS A 47 2.97 15.74 9.86
N ASN A 48 4.26 15.92 10.10
CA ASN A 48 5.04 17.04 9.58
C ASN A 48 5.60 16.81 8.17
N GLY A 49 5.26 15.67 7.53
CA GLY A 49 5.71 15.33 6.19
C GLY A 49 7.22 15.02 6.09
N VAL A 50 7.86 14.74 7.21
CA VAL A 50 9.29 14.36 7.26
C VAL A 50 9.48 12.91 6.87
N SER A 51 8.51 12.03 7.20
CA SER A 51 8.48 10.65 6.77
C SER A 51 7.20 10.36 5.98
N THR A 52 7.29 9.48 5.01
CA THR A 52 6.15 8.97 4.23
C THR A 52 5.52 7.72 4.84
N SER A 53 6.16 7.12 5.82
CA SER A 53 5.73 5.91 6.53
C SER A 53 6.00 6.06 8.03
N LEU A 54 5.20 5.37 8.83
CA LEU A 54 5.42 5.21 10.28
C LEU A 54 6.47 4.13 10.58
N ASN A 55 6.64 3.19 9.65
CA ASN A 55 7.46 1.99 9.81
C ASN A 55 8.84 2.17 9.17
N ASP A 56 9.81 1.46 9.72
CA ASP A 56 11.17 1.34 9.17
C ASP A 56 11.20 0.31 8.05
N HIS A 57 10.40 -0.73 8.14
CA HIS A 57 10.38 -1.84 7.20
C HIS A 57 9.00 -2.04 6.58
N LEU A 58 8.92 -1.91 5.25
CA LEU A 58 7.73 -2.20 4.47
C LEU A 58 8.07 -3.20 3.35
N SER A 59 7.21 -4.17 3.16
CA SER A 59 7.28 -5.07 2.00
C SER A 59 6.03 -4.98 1.16
N GLY A 60 6.19 -5.13 -0.13
CA GLY A 60 5.09 -5.18 -1.09
C GLY A 60 5.24 -6.35 -2.04
N VAL A 61 4.12 -6.96 -2.38
CA VAL A 61 4.03 -7.97 -3.45
C VAL A 61 2.88 -7.58 -4.36
N SER A 62 3.15 -7.54 -5.66
CA SER A 62 2.14 -7.35 -6.70
C SER A 62 2.09 -8.58 -7.60
N LEU A 63 0.89 -9.08 -7.82
CA LEU A 63 0.59 -10.18 -8.73
C LEU A 63 -0.33 -9.66 -9.82
N SER A 64 0.01 -9.88 -11.08
CA SER A 64 -0.85 -9.59 -12.22
C SER A 64 -1.01 -10.86 -13.06
N TYR A 65 -2.24 -11.18 -13.43
CA TYR A 65 -2.53 -12.36 -14.23
C TYR A 65 -3.57 -12.07 -15.31
N GLU A 66 -3.22 -12.41 -16.53
CA GLU A 66 -4.12 -12.36 -17.69
C GLU A 66 -4.82 -13.69 -17.84
N PHE A 67 -6.07 -13.77 -17.37
CA PHE A 67 -6.91 -14.97 -17.49
C PHE A 67 -7.25 -15.29 -18.95
N ASN A 68 -7.48 -14.24 -19.73
CA ASN A 68 -7.62 -14.22 -21.17
C ASN A 68 -7.39 -12.77 -21.67
N PRO A 69 -7.28 -12.53 -22.99
CA PRO A 69 -7.00 -11.18 -23.52
C PRO A 69 -7.98 -10.09 -23.10
N LEU A 70 -9.17 -10.44 -22.61
CA LEU A 70 -10.21 -9.50 -22.19
C LEU A 70 -10.36 -9.39 -20.67
N LEU A 71 -9.71 -10.26 -19.89
CA LEU A 71 -9.82 -10.28 -18.43
C LEU A 71 -8.45 -10.34 -17.77
N VAL A 72 -8.13 -9.29 -17.06
CA VAL A 72 -6.90 -9.16 -16.25
C VAL A 72 -7.28 -9.00 -14.78
N GLY A 73 -6.63 -9.76 -13.91
CA GLY A 73 -6.70 -9.62 -12.47
C GLY A 73 -5.39 -9.10 -11.90
N GLN A 74 -5.48 -8.26 -10.88
CA GLN A 74 -4.34 -7.77 -10.15
C GLN A 74 -4.59 -7.89 -8.64
N TYR A 75 -3.56 -8.26 -7.92
CA TYR A 75 -3.57 -8.31 -6.47
C TYR A 75 -2.27 -7.71 -5.94
N ASP A 76 -2.39 -6.77 -5.00
CA ASP A 76 -1.27 -6.13 -4.33
C ASP A 76 -1.42 -6.32 -2.83
N ALA A 77 -0.37 -6.77 -2.17
CA ALA A 77 -0.28 -6.83 -0.72
C ALA A 77 0.87 -5.97 -0.22
N ARG A 78 0.65 -5.26 0.87
CA ARG A 78 1.68 -4.48 1.58
C ARG A 78 1.67 -4.86 3.04
N LEU A 79 2.85 -5.02 3.61
CA LEU A 79 3.07 -5.37 5.01
C LEU A 79 4.01 -4.35 5.65
N ALA A 80 3.57 -3.75 6.73
CA ALA A 80 4.39 -2.96 7.63
C ALA A 80 4.86 -3.86 8.76
N TRP A 81 6.16 -4.13 8.82
CA TRP A 81 6.72 -5.16 9.70
C TRP A 81 6.70 -4.76 11.17
N ASP A 82 6.91 -3.47 11.46
CA ASP A 82 7.10 -3.00 12.83
C ASP A 82 5.78 -3.00 13.62
N ASP A 83 4.67 -2.67 12.95
CA ASP A 83 3.33 -2.66 13.56
C ASP A 83 2.45 -3.84 13.11
N SER A 84 2.98 -4.73 12.26
CA SER A 84 2.27 -5.91 11.72
C SER A 84 0.98 -5.57 10.96
N SER A 85 0.77 -4.31 10.58
CA SER A 85 -0.39 -3.92 9.78
C SER A 85 -0.18 -4.29 8.30
N HIS A 86 -1.27 -4.57 7.62
CA HIS A 86 -1.19 -4.94 6.21
C HIS A 86 -2.40 -4.45 5.41
N GLN A 87 -2.16 -4.26 4.13
CA GLN A 87 -3.14 -3.80 3.16
C GLN A 87 -3.18 -4.76 2.00
N HIS A 88 -4.39 -5.05 1.54
CA HIS A 88 -4.65 -5.88 0.37
C HIS A 88 -5.49 -5.10 -0.62
N ASN A 89 -5.01 -5.01 -1.86
CA ASN A 89 -5.77 -4.44 -2.97
C ASN A 89 -6.01 -5.54 -3.99
N PHE A 90 -7.17 -5.56 -4.58
CA PHE A 90 -7.49 -6.43 -5.70
C PHE A 90 -8.30 -5.68 -6.73
N SER A 91 -8.07 -5.97 -7.99
CA SER A 91 -8.84 -5.42 -9.09
C SER A 91 -8.95 -6.42 -10.24
N PHE A 92 -10.07 -6.34 -10.94
CA PHE A 92 -10.33 -7.06 -12.17
C PHE A 92 -10.76 -6.06 -13.23
N VAL A 93 -10.16 -6.16 -14.39
CA VAL A 93 -10.52 -5.38 -15.57
C VAL A 93 -11.03 -6.34 -16.63
N GLN A 94 -12.28 -6.16 -17.03
CA GLN A 94 -12.92 -6.92 -18.10
C GLN A 94 -13.26 -6.00 -19.26
N SER A 95 -12.61 -6.19 -20.41
CA SER A 95 -13.01 -5.52 -21.64
C SER A 95 -14.29 -6.13 -22.18
N ILE A 96 -15.36 -5.34 -22.24
CA ILE A 96 -16.68 -5.78 -22.72
C ILE A 96 -16.80 -5.59 -24.23
N THR A 97 -16.26 -4.46 -24.70
CA THR A 97 -16.13 -4.13 -26.14
C THR A 97 -14.80 -3.42 -26.36
N ASP A 98 -14.45 -3.12 -27.61
CA ASP A 98 -13.21 -2.38 -27.95
C ASP A 98 -13.12 -1.02 -27.26
N ASN A 99 -14.26 -0.46 -26.86
CA ASN A 99 -14.34 0.90 -26.30
C ASN A 99 -14.95 0.91 -24.88
N VAL A 100 -15.19 -0.24 -24.24
CA VAL A 100 -15.82 -0.30 -22.92
C VAL A 100 -15.13 -1.33 -22.04
N ASP A 101 -14.61 -0.86 -20.90
CA ASP A 101 -14.07 -1.70 -19.83
C ASP A 101 -14.95 -1.62 -18.58
N PHE A 102 -15.18 -2.76 -17.96
CA PHE A 102 -15.73 -2.89 -16.62
C PHE A 102 -14.61 -3.19 -15.63
N ILE A 103 -14.56 -2.43 -14.55
CA ILE A 103 -13.55 -2.58 -13.50
C ILE A 103 -14.26 -2.85 -12.18
N ALA A 104 -13.83 -3.87 -11.46
CA ALA A 104 -14.25 -4.17 -10.11
C ALA A 104 -13.02 -4.30 -9.23
N GLY A 105 -13.04 -3.71 -8.05
CA GLY A 105 -11.90 -3.81 -7.15
C GLY A 105 -12.23 -3.42 -5.72
N GLY A 106 -11.22 -3.58 -4.86
CA GLY A 106 -11.34 -3.21 -3.47
C GLY A 106 -10.01 -3.19 -2.75
N GLN A 107 -10.05 -2.59 -1.57
CA GLN A 107 -8.94 -2.47 -0.65
C GLN A 107 -9.42 -2.88 0.73
N ILE A 108 -8.65 -3.73 1.38
CA ILE A 108 -8.87 -4.16 2.77
C ILE A 108 -7.63 -3.77 3.57
N ASN A 109 -7.84 -3.14 4.71
CA ASN A 109 -6.78 -2.61 5.56
C ASN A 109 -6.90 -3.24 6.96
N ILE A 110 -5.82 -3.84 7.43
CA ILE A 110 -5.77 -4.56 8.71
C ILE A 110 -4.65 -3.96 9.56
N GLY A 111 -4.98 -3.59 10.78
CA GLY A 111 -4.06 -2.98 11.74
C GLY A 111 -4.81 -2.25 12.85
N ASP A 112 -4.07 -1.75 13.83
CA ASP A 112 -4.61 -1.01 14.96
C ASP A 112 -5.15 0.34 14.50
N ARG A 113 -6.38 0.64 14.91
CA ARG A 113 -7.04 1.90 14.54
C ARG A 113 -6.47 3.07 15.34
N PRO A 114 -6.49 4.28 14.76
CA PRO A 114 -6.10 5.47 15.50
C PRO A 114 -6.90 5.63 16.78
N ASN A 115 -6.24 6.03 17.85
CA ASN A 115 -6.86 6.30 19.13
C ASN A 115 -6.67 7.79 19.51
N GLY A 116 -7.38 8.23 20.56
CA GLY A 116 -7.33 9.59 21.06
C GLY A 116 -8.68 10.28 21.02
N THR A 117 -8.86 11.27 21.88
CA THR A 117 -10.09 12.05 22.02
C THR A 117 -10.19 13.22 21.04
N ASN A 118 -9.11 13.53 20.34
CA ASN A 118 -9.04 14.65 19.42
C ASN A 118 -9.16 14.19 17.97
N TRP A 119 -10.35 14.32 17.39
CA TRP A 119 -10.64 13.98 16.00
C TRP A 119 -9.80 14.77 14.97
N GLN A 120 -9.31 15.94 15.33
CA GLN A 120 -8.51 16.78 14.44
C GLN A 120 -7.05 16.32 14.38
N ASN A 121 -6.59 15.58 15.39
CA ASN A 121 -5.22 15.10 15.47
C ASN A 121 -5.14 13.72 16.17
N PRO A 122 -5.69 12.67 15.56
CA PRO A 122 -5.66 11.33 16.15
C PRO A 122 -4.23 10.79 16.23
N ASN A 123 -3.95 9.98 17.25
CA ASN A 123 -2.73 9.20 17.29
C ASN A 123 -2.86 7.98 16.38
N ILE A 124 -2.00 7.91 15.37
CA ILE A 124 -1.95 6.78 14.43
C ILE A 124 -1.22 5.64 15.12
N GLN A 125 -1.84 4.47 15.20
CA GLN A 125 -1.30 3.30 15.89
C GLN A 125 -0.62 2.31 14.93
N SER A 126 -1.03 2.32 13.66
CA SER A 126 -0.44 1.46 12.62
C SER A 126 -0.51 2.11 11.24
N GLU A 127 0.34 1.64 10.34
CA GLU A 127 0.44 2.18 8.97
C GLU A 127 -0.88 2.08 8.22
N PHE A 128 -1.50 0.89 8.21
CA PHE A 128 -2.70 0.60 7.41
C PHE A 128 -4.00 0.63 8.21
N GLY A 129 -3.99 0.43 9.53
CA GLY A 129 -5.22 0.41 10.34
C GLY A 129 -5.98 1.73 10.39
N ARG A 130 -5.36 2.84 9.99
CA ARG A 130 -5.99 4.16 9.84
C ARG A 130 -6.85 4.29 8.59
N LEU A 131 -6.66 3.42 7.61
CA LEU A 131 -7.36 3.47 6.33
C LEU A 131 -8.67 2.69 6.42
N SER A 132 -9.69 3.17 5.70
CA SER A 132 -10.96 2.46 5.58
C SER A 132 -10.92 1.44 4.46
N ASP A 133 -11.64 0.34 4.62
CA ASP A 133 -11.89 -0.59 3.54
C ASP A 133 -12.72 0.09 2.45
N THR A 134 -12.43 -0.23 1.21
CA THR A 134 -13.08 0.39 0.05
C THR A 134 -13.37 -0.66 -1.00
N PHE A 135 -14.56 -0.62 -1.59
CA PHE A 135 -14.92 -1.41 -2.76
C PHE A 135 -15.48 -0.48 -3.83
N TYR A 136 -15.16 -0.76 -5.09
CA TYR A 136 -15.60 0.06 -6.20
C TYR A 136 -15.94 -0.77 -7.43
N LEU A 137 -16.85 -0.21 -8.22
CA LEU A 137 -17.22 -0.66 -9.55
C LEU A 137 -17.13 0.54 -10.49
N GLU A 138 -16.51 0.36 -11.63
CA GLU A 138 -16.31 1.43 -12.61
C GLU A 138 -16.61 0.92 -14.01
N LEU A 139 -17.24 1.75 -14.83
CA LEU A 139 -17.41 1.52 -16.26
C LEU A 139 -16.67 2.64 -17.00
N LYS A 140 -15.65 2.27 -17.78
CA LYS A 140 -14.91 3.19 -18.62
C LYS A 140 -15.35 3.07 -20.07
N CYS A 141 -15.75 4.21 -20.64
CA CYS A 141 -16.10 4.31 -22.07
C CYS A 141 -15.09 5.22 -22.77
N TYR A 142 -14.53 4.78 -23.89
CA TYR A 142 -13.57 5.51 -24.70
C TYR A 142 -14.27 5.98 -25.99
N PHE A 143 -14.15 7.29 -26.31
CA PHE A 143 -14.79 7.91 -27.47
C PHE A 143 -13.77 8.40 -28.49
#